data_ab3fc27cbaa59514bfa9564035d76c6d
#
_entry.id   ab3fc27cbaa59514bfa9564035d76c6d
#
_cell.length_a   1.000
_cell.length_b   1.000
_cell.length_c   1.000
_cell.angle_alpha   90.00
_cell.angle_beta   90.00
_cell.angle_gamma   90.00
#
_symmetry.space_group_name_H-M   'P 1'
#
loop_
_entity.id
_entity.type
_entity.pdbx_description
1 polymer ?
#
loop_
_entity_poly.entity_id
_entity_poly.type
_entity_poly.pdbx_seq_one_letter_code
_entity_poly.pdbx_strand_id
1 'polypeptide(L)'
;MNKNKLVSIVAGIIAISTFTGCDRVEPGYVGIKVNQWGSQKGVNDFPLVTGGVFYNPLTEDIYKFPTFMQNAVWDRAAGSKESPGDDSVTFNSIEGAVVNADIALAYTFVADKVPQIFVE
;
A
#
# COMPACT_ATOMS: atom_id res chain seq x y z
N MET A 1 35.21 27.07 -24.15
CA MET A 1 34.88 26.33 -22.95
C MET A 1 35.72 25.05 -22.92
N ASN A 2 36.50 24.81 -21.85
CA ASN A 2 37.42 23.67 -21.79
C ASN A 2 36.62 22.36 -21.73
N LYS A 3 37.00 21.34 -22.50
CA LYS A 3 36.35 20.02 -22.57
C LYS A 3 36.12 19.41 -21.19
N ASN A 4 37.04 19.60 -20.26
CA ASN A 4 36.92 19.08 -18.88
C ASN A 4 35.80 19.78 -18.07
N LYS A 5 35.58 21.08 -18.26
CA LYS A 5 34.47 21.81 -17.63
C LYS A 5 33.14 21.39 -18.21
N LEU A 6 33.07 21.12 -19.50
CA LEU A 6 31.85 20.61 -20.13
C LEU A 6 31.47 19.21 -19.59
N VAL A 7 32.46 18.33 -19.49
CA VAL A 7 32.27 16.97 -18.93
C VAL A 7 31.81 17.04 -17.49
N SER A 8 32.37 17.91 -16.66
CA SER A 8 31.94 18.08 -15.27
C SER A 8 30.51 18.59 -15.14
N ILE A 9 30.07 19.52 -15.99
CA ILE A 9 28.71 20.05 -16.01
C ILE A 9 27.72 18.96 -16.43
N VAL A 10 28.03 18.20 -17.47
CA VAL A 10 27.19 17.11 -17.97
C VAL A 10 27.06 15.99 -16.89
N ALA A 11 28.16 15.61 -16.25
CA ALA A 11 28.16 14.65 -15.18
C ALA A 11 27.31 15.11 -13.98
N GLY A 12 27.35 16.39 -13.63
CA GLY A 12 26.54 16.99 -12.59
C GLY A 12 25.03 16.94 -12.89
N ILE A 13 24.64 17.23 -14.14
CA ILE A 13 23.23 17.19 -14.57
C ILE A 13 22.69 15.75 -14.53
N ILE A 14 23.48 14.77 -14.98
CA ILE A 14 23.10 13.35 -14.94
C ILE A 14 22.93 12.87 -13.50
N ALA A 15 23.79 13.26 -12.57
CA ALA A 15 23.69 12.89 -11.17
C ALA A 15 22.42 13.44 -10.50
N ILE A 16 21.97 14.65 -10.85
CA ILE A 16 20.76 15.26 -10.28
C ILE A 16 19.50 14.56 -10.80
N SER A 17 19.46 14.11 -12.05
CA SER A 17 18.28 13.48 -12.66
C SER A 17 17.97 12.09 -12.11
N THR A 18 18.87 11.44 -11.40
CA THR A 18 18.68 10.09 -10.83
C THR A 18 17.92 10.08 -9.49
N PHE A 19 17.71 11.26 -8.87
CA PHE A 19 17.09 11.34 -7.52
C PHE A 19 15.58 11.62 -7.54
N THR A 20 14.95 11.75 -8.69
CA THR A 20 13.50 11.97 -8.78
C THR A 20 12.79 10.68 -9.17
N GLY A 21 11.98 10.16 -8.26
CA GLY A 21 11.03 9.08 -8.53
C GLY A 21 9.70 9.66 -9.02
N CYS A 22 9.09 8.97 -9.97
CA CYS A 22 7.73 9.23 -10.39
C CYS A 22 6.95 7.93 -10.26
N ASP A 23 5.88 7.96 -9.48
CA ASP A 23 4.94 6.85 -9.37
C ASP A 23 3.55 7.30 -9.75
N ARG A 24 2.71 6.35 -10.13
CA ARG A 24 1.33 6.59 -10.50
C ARG A 24 0.40 5.78 -9.63
N VAL A 25 -0.52 6.48 -8.97
CA VAL A 25 -1.64 5.86 -8.28
C VAL A 25 -2.78 5.70 -9.28
N GLU A 26 -3.13 4.47 -9.58
CA GLU A 26 -4.16 4.14 -10.57
C GLU A 26 -5.56 4.51 -10.08
N PRO A 27 -6.54 4.73 -10.99
CA PRO A 27 -7.93 4.91 -10.61
C PRO A 27 -8.43 3.71 -9.80
N GLY A 28 -9.17 3.97 -8.70
CA GLY A 28 -9.62 2.94 -7.77
C GLY A 28 -8.62 2.64 -6.65
N TYR A 29 -7.48 3.33 -6.62
CA TYR A 29 -6.51 3.29 -5.52
C TYR A 29 -6.34 4.68 -4.92
N VAL A 30 -6.02 4.70 -3.64
CA VAL A 30 -5.51 5.88 -2.95
C VAL A 30 -4.10 5.60 -2.45
N GLY A 31 -3.19 6.53 -2.67
CA GLY A 31 -1.82 6.44 -2.18
C GLY A 31 -1.65 7.20 -0.88
N ILE A 32 -0.81 6.66 0.00
CA ILE A 32 -0.30 7.35 1.17
C ILE A 32 1.19 7.58 0.96
N LYS A 33 1.61 8.83 1.07
CA LYS A 33 3.02 9.20 1.00
C LYS A 33 3.61 9.21 2.41
N VAL A 34 4.57 8.34 2.66
CA VAL A 34 5.23 8.16 3.96
C VAL A 34 6.66 8.67 3.89
N ASN A 35 7.01 9.61 4.76
CA ASN A 35 8.37 10.06 4.93
C ASN A 35 9.13 9.10 5.85
N GLN A 36 10.18 8.47 5.34
CA GLN A 36 11.03 7.56 6.12
C GLN A 36 12.00 8.32 7.03
N TRP A 37 12.37 9.53 6.67
CA TRP A 37 13.39 10.34 7.35
C TRP A 37 12.80 11.69 7.75
N GLY A 38 13.09 12.12 8.96
CA GLY A 38 12.68 13.43 9.45
C GLY A 38 11.95 13.41 10.79
N SER A 39 11.58 14.58 11.29
CA SER A 39 10.90 14.78 12.57
C SER A 39 9.39 14.51 12.53
N GLN A 40 8.81 14.38 11.35
CA GLN A 40 7.39 14.08 11.14
C GLN A 40 7.17 12.59 10.86
N LYS A 41 7.68 11.75 11.74
CA LYS A 41 7.32 10.34 11.80
C LYS A 41 6.08 10.22 12.68
N GLY A 42 4.91 10.24 12.10
CA GLY A 42 3.70 10.11 12.92
C GLY A 42 2.42 10.17 12.11
N VAL A 43 1.44 9.58 12.72
CA VAL A 43 0.11 9.22 12.28
C VAL A 43 -0.75 10.34 11.71
N ASN A 44 -0.42 11.57 11.96
CA ASN A 44 -1.38 12.68 11.77
C ASN A 44 -1.26 13.43 10.45
N ASP A 45 -0.27 13.11 9.61
CA ASP A 45 0.00 13.97 8.46
C ASP A 45 0.47 13.21 7.21
N PHE A 46 -0.17 12.06 6.92
CA PHE A 46 0.07 11.37 5.65
C PHE A 46 -0.79 12.00 4.55
N PRO A 47 -0.20 12.72 3.61
CA PRO A 47 -0.96 13.27 2.50
C PRO A 47 -1.50 12.14 1.62
N LEU A 48 -2.82 12.18 1.40
CA LEU A 48 -3.46 11.32 0.40
C LEU A 48 -3.08 11.81 -0.98
N VAL A 49 -2.65 10.88 -1.82
CA VAL A 49 -2.22 11.17 -3.19
C VAL A 49 -2.97 10.29 -4.18
N THR A 50 -3.37 10.89 -5.30
CA THR A 50 -4.05 10.23 -6.41
C THR A 50 -3.43 10.68 -7.73
N GLY A 51 -3.36 9.80 -8.72
CA GLY A 51 -2.78 10.11 -10.02
C GLY A 51 -1.25 10.08 -10.03
N GLY A 52 -0.63 10.94 -10.83
CA GLY A 52 0.83 11.02 -10.93
C GLY A 52 1.43 11.76 -9.74
N VAL A 53 2.39 11.16 -9.07
CA VAL A 53 3.05 11.70 -7.88
C VAL A 53 4.55 11.70 -8.06
N PHE A 54 5.16 12.85 -7.80
CA PHE A 54 6.62 12.97 -7.70
C PHE A 54 7.05 12.75 -6.25
N TYR A 55 8.01 11.90 -6.04
CA TYR A 55 8.56 11.60 -4.72
C TYR A 55 10.07 11.35 -4.80
N ASN A 56 10.74 11.45 -3.67
CA ASN A 56 12.14 11.12 -3.57
C ASN A 56 12.29 9.67 -3.07
N PRO A 57 12.72 8.71 -3.92
CA PRO A 57 12.80 7.29 -3.55
C PRO A 57 13.78 6.98 -2.41
N LEU A 58 14.65 7.94 -2.03
CA LEU A 58 15.58 7.78 -0.92
C LEU A 58 14.95 8.14 0.45
N THR A 59 13.90 8.97 0.43
CA THR A 59 13.34 9.53 1.67
C THR A 59 11.85 9.29 1.84
N GLU A 60 11.16 8.91 0.77
CA GLU A 60 9.71 8.81 0.72
C GLU A 60 9.29 7.49 0.07
N ASP A 61 8.24 6.88 0.58
CA ASP A 61 7.57 5.72 -0.02
C ASP A 61 6.09 6.01 -0.25
N ILE A 62 5.51 5.36 -1.27
CA ILE A 62 4.10 5.45 -1.60
C ILE A 62 3.46 4.08 -1.40
N TYR A 63 2.53 3.99 -0.44
CA TYR A 63 1.70 2.82 -0.21
C TYR A 63 0.34 3.01 -0.87
N LYS A 64 -0.08 2.03 -1.68
CA LYS A 64 -1.33 2.08 -2.46
C LYS A 64 -2.38 1.19 -1.82
N PHE A 65 -3.58 1.73 -1.57
CA PHE A 65 -4.73 1.02 -1.01
C PHE A 65 -5.88 0.99 -2.01
N PRO A 66 -6.49 -0.16 -2.26
CA PRO A 66 -7.65 -0.27 -3.13
C PRO A 66 -8.89 0.36 -2.48
N THR A 67 -9.59 1.23 -3.19
CA THR A 67 -10.86 1.83 -2.75
C THR A 67 -12.08 1.14 -3.35
N PHE A 68 -11.88 0.15 -4.21
CA PHE A 68 -12.95 -0.70 -4.72
C PHE A 68 -13.27 -1.83 -3.73
N MET A 69 -14.44 -2.44 -3.91
CA MET A 69 -14.90 -3.53 -3.07
C MET A 69 -13.94 -4.71 -3.09
N GLN A 70 -13.50 -5.12 -1.92
CA GLN A 70 -12.70 -6.31 -1.67
C GLN A 70 -13.58 -7.39 -1.06
N ASN A 71 -13.35 -8.64 -1.42
CA ASN A 71 -14.03 -9.79 -0.85
C ASN A 71 -12.99 -10.69 -0.17
N ALA A 72 -13.22 -10.99 1.09
CA ALA A 72 -12.49 -12.00 1.84
C ALA A 72 -13.45 -13.17 2.10
N VAL A 73 -13.03 -14.38 1.76
CA VAL A 73 -13.84 -15.60 1.92
C VAL A 73 -13.05 -16.61 2.73
N TRP A 74 -13.65 -17.08 3.81
CA TRP A 74 -13.15 -18.18 4.63
C TRP A 74 -14.11 -19.36 4.47
N ASP A 75 -13.69 -20.35 3.70
CA ASP A 75 -14.51 -21.54 3.41
C ASP A 75 -13.73 -22.84 3.58
N ARG A 76 -14.46 -23.94 3.65
CA ARG A 76 -13.87 -25.27 3.67
C ARG A 76 -13.47 -25.76 2.29
N ALA A 77 -13.95 -25.15 1.22
CA ALA A 77 -13.69 -25.62 -0.13
C ALA A 77 -12.19 -25.41 -0.48
N ALA A 78 -11.46 -26.52 -0.46
CA ALA A 78 -10.10 -26.55 -0.99
C ALA A 78 -10.10 -26.16 -2.47
N GLY A 79 -9.81 -24.89 -2.76
CA GLY A 79 -9.77 -24.40 -4.14
C GLY A 79 -10.20 -22.96 -4.35
N SER A 80 -10.55 -22.21 -3.32
CA SER A 80 -10.62 -20.76 -3.46
C SER A 80 -9.22 -20.21 -3.76
N LYS A 81 -9.12 -19.27 -4.70
CA LYS A 81 -7.82 -18.80 -5.23
C LYS A 81 -6.97 -18.05 -4.19
N GLU A 82 -7.49 -17.81 -3.00
CA GLU A 82 -6.84 -17.02 -1.96
C GLU A 82 -6.17 -17.86 -0.88
N SER A 83 -6.61 -19.09 -0.65
CA SER A 83 -5.97 -20.00 0.32
C SER A 83 -6.02 -21.44 -0.16
N PRO A 84 -4.89 -22.14 -0.23
CA PRO A 84 -4.83 -23.54 -0.67
C PRO A 84 -5.21 -24.53 0.42
N GLY A 85 -5.97 -24.15 1.44
CA GLY A 85 -6.34 -24.97 2.58
C GLY A 85 -7.78 -24.76 3.07
N ASP A 86 -8.17 -25.50 4.10
CA ASP A 86 -9.42 -25.30 4.83
C ASP A 86 -9.25 -24.12 5.78
N ASP A 87 -9.83 -22.97 5.42
CA ASP A 87 -9.82 -21.72 6.21
C ASP A 87 -11.16 -21.48 6.93
N SER A 88 -12.04 -22.48 6.96
CA SER A 88 -13.34 -22.34 7.66
C SER A 88 -13.14 -22.02 9.15
N VAL A 89 -13.99 -21.16 9.66
CA VAL A 89 -13.98 -20.82 11.09
C VAL A 89 -14.60 -21.95 11.90
N THR A 90 -13.80 -22.56 12.75
CA THR A 90 -14.24 -23.68 13.60
C THR A 90 -14.44 -23.21 15.04
N PHE A 91 -15.60 -23.49 15.63
CA PHE A 91 -15.88 -23.18 17.01
C PHE A 91 -16.66 -24.33 17.68
N ASN A 92 -16.55 -24.42 18.99
CA ASN A 92 -17.25 -25.42 19.76
C ASN A 92 -18.53 -24.82 20.38
N SER A 93 -19.64 -25.56 20.26
CA SER A 93 -20.86 -25.22 21.00
C SER A 93 -20.68 -25.50 22.49
N ILE A 94 -21.57 -24.94 23.31
CA ILE A 94 -21.59 -25.18 24.76
C ILE A 94 -21.79 -26.66 25.13
N GLU A 95 -22.36 -27.44 24.21
CA GLU A 95 -22.57 -28.89 24.35
C GLU A 95 -21.38 -29.73 23.82
N GLY A 96 -20.29 -29.08 23.41
CA GLY A 96 -19.10 -29.75 22.91
C GLY A 96 -19.17 -30.19 21.44
N ALA A 97 -20.22 -29.82 20.72
CA ALA A 97 -20.30 -30.09 19.29
C ALA A 97 -19.38 -29.11 18.49
N VAL A 98 -18.61 -29.63 17.54
CA VAL A 98 -17.78 -28.82 16.64
C VAL A 98 -18.65 -28.30 15.51
N VAL A 99 -18.65 -26.99 15.32
CA VAL A 99 -19.36 -26.29 14.25
C VAL A 99 -18.34 -25.61 13.34
N ASN A 100 -18.47 -25.81 12.04
CA ASN A 100 -17.69 -25.11 11.03
C ASN A 100 -18.61 -24.10 10.34
N ALA A 101 -18.11 -22.89 10.14
CA ALA A 101 -18.82 -21.82 9.46
C ALA A 101 -17.99 -21.29 8.28
N ASP A 102 -18.64 -21.15 7.15
CA ASP A 102 -18.08 -20.47 5.99
C ASP A 102 -18.52 -19.00 6.07
N ILE A 103 -17.56 -18.09 5.98
CA ILE A 103 -17.78 -16.66 6.13
C ILE A 103 -17.29 -15.93 4.87
N ALA A 104 -18.12 -15.08 4.30
CA ALA A 104 -17.74 -14.16 3.25
C ALA A 104 -17.95 -12.72 3.72
N LEU A 105 -16.91 -11.90 3.58
CA LEU A 105 -16.91 -10.49 3.94
C LEU A 105 -16.61 -9.64 2.72
N ALA A 106 -17.50 -8.71 2.39
CA ALA A 106 -17.24 -7.67 1.40
C ALA A 106 -16.95 -6.35 2.11
N TYR A 107 -15.84 -5.70 1.79
CA TYR A 107 -15.43 -4.44 2.41
C TYR A 107 -14.82 -3.47 1.41
N THR A 108 -14.83 -2.19 1.74
CA THR A 108 -14.16 -1.14 0.98
C THR A 108 -13.38 -0.24 1.92
N PHE A 109 -12.23 0.25 1.48
CA PHE A 109 -11.52 1.30 2.19
C PHE A 109 -12.11 2.66 1.85
N VAL A 110 -12.47 3.42 2.87
CA VAL A 110 -12.86 4.82 2.69
C VAL A 110 -11.59 5.65 2.59
N ALA A 111 -11.38 6.33 1.46
CA ALA A 111 -10.13 7.02 1.15
C ALA A 111 -9.63 7.93 2.30
N ASP A 112 -10.52 8.75 2.85
CA ASP A 112 -10.18 9.70 3.92
C ASP A 112 -9.78 9.03 5.25
N LYS A 113 -10.13 7.74 5.44
CA LYS A 113 -9.84 6.97 6.64
C LYS A 113 -8.61 6.08 6.50
N VAL A 114 -8.08 5.93 5.30
CA VAL A 114 -6.92 5.08 5.03
C VAL A 114 -5.69 5.47 5.86
N PRO A 115 -5.34 6.77 6.05
CA PRO A 115 -4.22 7.13 6.91
C PRO A 115 -4.37 6.68 8.35
N GLN A 116 -5.59 6.67 8.89
CA GLN A 116 -5.87 6.22 10.26
C GLN A 116 -5.68 4.71 10.40
N ILE A 117 -6.19 3.95 9.41
CA ILE A 117 -6.07 2.48 9.39
C ILE A 117 -4.60 2.04 9.21
N PHE A 118 -3.82 2.80 8.47
CA PHE A 118 -2.40 2.49 8.22
C PHE A 118 -1.54 2.51 9.47
N VAL A 119 -1.98 3.20 10.50
CA VAL A 119 -1.21 3.46 11.71
C VAL A 119 -1.68 2.61 12.90
N GLU A 120 -2.91 2.12 12.93
CA GLU A 120 -3.39 1.17 13.93
C GLU A 120 -2.79 -0.23 13.71
#